data_94b44253bc1a0aaf87d839ab05a1ac14
#
_entry.id   94b44253bc1a0aaf87d839ab05a1ac14
#
_cell.length_a   1.000
_cell.length_b   1.000
_cell.length_c   1.000
_cell.angle_alpha   90.00
_cell.angle_beta   90.00
_cell.angle_gamma   90.00
#
_symmetry.space_group_name_H-M   'P 1'
#
loop_
_entity.id
_entity.type
_entity.pdbx_description
1 polymer ?
#
loop_
_entity_poly.entity_id
_entity_poly.type
_entity_poly.pdbx_seq_one_letter_code
_entity_poly.pdbx_strand_id
1 'polypeptide(L)'
;MSVRIRRAELDDLDFLVELLSHDEVQPFLAVVRARDPDGVRAEVERSLSEPDEFGRFVIEVDGARAGVMGFQVANRRSRIADLGGLAVHPDFRGRRVADEAARQLQRHLIFDLGYHRLQLEIYGFNERAQAHAERAGFVKEGVRRRAYDRSGEWVDGVLFGLLREDLEAEAGTP
;
A
#
# COMPACT_ATOMS: atom_id res chain seq x y z
N MET A 1 -11.80 -6.32 -17.70
CA MET A 1 -11.47 -5.46 -16.53
C MET A 1 -9.98 -5.16 -16.57
N SER A 2 -9.63 -3.90 -16.73
CA SER A 2 -8.25 -3.42 -16.73
C SER A 2 -7.97 -2.71 -15.40
N VAL A 3 -6.96 -3.17 -14.67
CA VAL A 3 -6.47 -2.51 -13.44
C VAL A 3 -5.18 -1.80 -13.76
N ARG A 4 -5.05 -0.54 -13.39
CA ARG A 4 -3.85 0.26 -13.55
C ARG A 4 -3.57 1.06 -12.28
N ILE A 5 -2.30 1.26 -11.97
CA ILE A 5 -1.89 2.26 -10.99
C ILE A 5 -1.27 3.46 -11.70
N ARG A 6 -1.51 4.62 -11.18
CA ARG A 6 -0.80 5.84 -11.56
C ARG A 6 -0.51 6.70 -10.36
N ARG A 7 0.48 7.55 -10.45
CA ARG A 7 0.76 8.52 -9.38
C ARG A 7 -0.44 9.43 -9.18
N ALA A 8 -0.77 9.73 -7.94
CA ALA A 8 -1.85 10.65 -7.61
C ALA A 8 -1.51 12.08 -8.02
N GLU A 9 -2.50 12.80 -8.47
CA GLU A 9 -2.44 14.21 -8.85
C GLU A 9 -3.38 15.04 -7.98
N LEU A 10 -3.29 16.36 -8.05
CA LEU A 10 -4.13 17.25 -7.22
C LEU A 10 -5.63 17.11 -7.54
N ASP A 11 -5.98 16.73 -8.76
CA ASP A 11 -7.36 16.45 -9.17
C ASP A 11 -7.96 15.19 -8.51
N ASP A 12 -7.14 14.38 -7.83
CA ASP A 12 -7.60 13.20 -7.10
C ASP A 12 -7.96 13.48 -5.64
N LEU A 13 -7.74 14.70 -5.14
CA LEU A 13 -7.86 15.01 -3.72
C LEU A 13 -9.24 14.66 -3.14
N ASP A 14 -10.32 15.04 -3.82
CA ASP A 14 -11.68 14.78 -3.33
C ASP A 14 -11.94 13.27 -3.20
N PHE A 15 -11.55 12.50 -4.19
CA PHE A 15 -11.64 11.04 -4.16
C PHE A 15 -10.79 10.42 -3.03
N LEU A 16 -9.56 10.90 -2.83
CA LEU A 16 -8.67 10.38 -1.80
C LEU A 16 -9.20 10.68 -0.40
N VAL A 17 -9.67 11.89 -0.15
CA VAL A 17 -10.28 12.27 1.13
C VAL A 17 -11.54 11.45 1.42
N GLU A 18 -12.42 11.30 0.44
CA GLU A 18 -13.62 10.49 0.56
C GLU A 18 -13.28 9.02 0.88
N LEU A 19 -12.39 8.40 0.10
CA LEU A 19 -12.02 7.00 0.29
C LEU A 19 -11.36 6.75 1.65
N LEU A 20 -10.41 7.60 2.06
CA LEU A 20 -9.68 7.43 3.32
C LEU A 20 -10.55 7.69 4.57
N SER A 21 -11.65 8.41 4.40
CA SER A 21 -12.65 8.68 5.46
C SER A 21 -13.81 7.69 5.45
N HIS A 22 -13.87 6.80 4.46
CA HIS A 22 -14.97 5.84 4.32
C HIS A 22 -15.02 4.86 5.50
N ASP A 23 -16.20 4.65 6.09
CA ASP A 23 -16.40 3.82 7.30
C ASP A 23 -15.89 2.39 7.16
N GLU A 24 -15.93 1.81 5.96
CA GLU A 24 -15.40 0.47 5.69
C GLU A 24 -13.90 0.43 5.36
N VAL A 25 -13.24 1.56 5.26
CA VAL A 25 -11.80 1.67 4.95
C VAL A 25 -11.00 2.11 6.15
N GLN A 26 -11.44 3.16 6.80
CA GLN A 26 -10.74 3.82 7.90
C GLN A 26 -10.28 2.89 9.03
N PRO A 27 -11.12 1.94 9.54
CA PRO A 27 -10.73 1.11 10.69
C PRO A 27 -9.53 0.18 10.42
N PHE A 28 -9.24 -0.10 9.17
CA PHE A 28 -8.21 -1.05 8.74
C PHE A 28 -6.87 -0.40 8.35
N LEU A 29 -6.82 0.93 8.28
CA LEU A 29 -5.59 1.64 7.95
C LEU A 29 -4.65 1.62 9.16
N ALA A 30 -3.52 0.93 9.02
CA ALA A 30 -2.54 0.71 10.09
C ALA A 30 -1.74 1.97 10.46
N VAL A 31 -1.67 2.93 9.59
CA VAL A 31 -0.97 4.19 9.83
C VAL A 31 -1.99 5.31 9.98
N VAL A 32 -1.82 6.12 11.04
CA VAL A 32 -2.55 7.40 11.14
C VAL A 32 -2.02 8.28 10.01
N ARG A 33 -2.71 8.25 8.88
CA ARG A 33 -2.42 9.11 7.75
C ARG A 33 -3.32 10.33 7.79
N ALA A 34 -2.85 11.39 7.19
CA ALA A 34 -3.67 12.56 6.97
C ALA A 34 -4.94 12.17 6.22
N ARG A 35 -6.08 12.56 6.75
CA ARG A 35 -7.41 12.34 6.17
C ARG A 35 -8.10 13.65 5.86
N ASP A 36 -7.60 14.71 6.45
CA ASP A 36 -8.03 16.07 6.14
C ASP A 36 -7.48 16.51 4.78
N PRO A 37 -8.18 17.38 4.07
CA PRO A 37 -7.79 17.80 2.73
C PRO A 37 -6.37 18.36 2.62
N ASP A 38 -5.91 19.11 3.62
CA ASP A 38 -4.58 19.75 3.61
C ASP A 38 -3.47 18.70 3.74
N GLY A 39 -3.63 17.74 4.65
CA GLY A 39 -2.69 16.66 4.83
C GLY A 39 -2.63 15.72 3.61
N VAL A 40 -3.77 15.38 3.01
CA VAL A 40 -3.82 14.57 1.79
C VAL A 40 -3.15 15.32 0.63
N ARG A 41 -3.39 16.65 0.51
CA ARG A 41 -2.71 17.50 -0.48
C ARG A 41 -1.20 17.45 -0.30
N ALA A 42 -0.70 17.64 0.93
CA ALA A 42 0.73 17.61 1.21
C ALA A 42 1.37 16.27 0.85
N GLU A 43 0.68 15.15 1.08
CA GLU A 43 1.15 13.82 0.65
C GLU A 43 1.19 13.67 -0.88
N VAL A 44 0.21 14.19 -1.61
CA VAL A 44 0.20 14.18 -3.09
C VAL A 44 1.34 15.04 -3.63
N GLU A 45 1.51 16.26 -3.11
CA GLU A 45 2.60 17.15 -3.50
C GLU A 45 3.98 16.54 -3.23
N ARG A 46 4.15 15.89 -2.07
CA ARG A 46 5.37 15.16 -1.75
C ARG A 46 5.60 14.00 -2.72
N SER A 47 4.57 13.26 -3.05
CA SER A 47 4.64 12.15 -4.02
C SER A 47 5.11 12.61 -5.41
N LEU A 48 4.77 13.84 -5.80
CA LEU A 48 5.19 14.43 -7.08
C LEU A 48 6.62 14.98 -7.01
N SER A 49 7.03 15.55 -5.87
CA SER A 49 8.35 16.17 -5.71
C SER A 49 9.47 15.20 -5.30
N GLU A 50 9.13 14.09 -4.62
CA GLU A 50 10.06 13.06 -4.16
C GLU A 50 9.73 11.67 -4.75
N PRO A 51 9.66 11.51 -6.08
CA PRO A 51 9.05 10.34 -6.72
C PRO A 51 9.76 9.01 -6.41
N ASP A 52 11.05 9.04 -6.08
CA ASP A 52 11.85 7.85 -5.80
C ASP A 52 11.81 7.44 -4.32
N GLU A 53 11.31 8.30 -3.44
CA GLU A 53 11.35 8.12 -1.99
C GLU A 53 9.96 8.05 -1.34
N PHE A 54 8.98 8.65 -1.98
CA PHE A 54 7.61 8.69 -1.49
C PHE A 54 6.62 8.56 -2.66
N GLY A 55 5.59 7.75 -2.50
CA GLY A 55 4.58 7.55 -3.53
C GLY A 55 3.17 7.45 -2.98
N ARG A 56 2.27 8.19 -3.62
CA ARG A 56 0.83 8.03 -3.55
C ARG A 56 0.34 7.66 -4.94
N PHE A 57 -0.37 6.54 -5.03
CA PHE A 57 -0.87 6.02 -6.30
C PHE A 57 -2.38 5.84 -6.21
N VAL A 58 -3.07 6.27 -7.25
CA VAL A 58 -4.48 5.93 -7.47
C VAL A 58 -4.54 4.62 -8.23
N ILE A 59 -5.42 3.74 -7.78
CA ILE A 59 -5.77 2.50 -8.48
C ILE A 59 -6.99 2.81 -9.35
N GLU A 60 -6.88 2.51 -10.62
CA GLU A 60 -7.97 2.66 -11.59
C GLU A 60 -8.45 1.30 -12.07
N VAL A 61 -9.76 1.17 -12.25
CA VAL A 61 -10.43 0.03 -12.88
C VAL A 61 -11.23 0.55 -14.07
N ASP A 62 -10.85 0.14 -15.27
CA ASP A 62 -11.47 0.60 -16.53
C ASP A 62 -11.57 2.14 -16.63
N GLY A 63 -10.56 2.84 -16.10
CA GLY A 63 -10.45 4.30 -16.07
C GLY A 63 -11.17 4.99 -14.91
N ALA A 64 -11.93 4.27 -14.08
CA ALA A 64 -12.56 4.81 -12.88
C ALA A 64 -11.61 4.71 -11.68
N ARG A 65 -11.59 5.73 -10.81
CA ARG A 65 -10.84 5.72 -9.56
C ARG A 65 -11.44 4.68 -8.61
N ALA A 66 -10.65 3.68 -8.24
CA ALA A 66 -11.11 2.52 -7.48
C ALA A 66 -10.39 2.32 -6.15
N GLY A 67 -9.26 2.98 -5.95
CA GLY A 67 -8.50 2.79 -4.71
C GLY A 67 -7.26 3.66 -4.63
N VAL A 68 -6.51 3.45 -3.56
CA VAL A 68 -5.24 4.13 -3.27
C VAL A 68 -4.24 3.15 -2.71
N MET A 69 -2.97 3.40 -2.92
CA MET A 69 -1.85 2.73 -2.27
C MET A 69 -0.62 3.63 -2.26
N GLY A 70 0.39 3.28 -1.49
CA GLY A 70 1.59 4.08 -1.45
C GLY A 70 2.79 3.38 -0.88
N PHE A 71 3.92 4.06 -0.95
CA PHE A 71 5.17 3.66 -0.34
C PHE A 71 5.94 4.85 0.21
N GLN A 72 6.88 4.58 1.08
CA GLN A 72 7.90 5.52 1.49
C GLN A 72 9.23 4.80 1.69
N VAL A 73 10.32 5.51 1.47
CA VAL A 73 11.64 4.97 1.80
C VAL A 73 11.75 4.71 3.30
N ALA A 74 12.12 3.48 3.67
CA ALA A 74 12.41 3.10 5.05
C ALA A 74 13.91 3.21 5.36
N ASN A 75 14.75 2.81 4.41
CA ASN A 75 16.20 2.88 4.56
C ASN A 75 16.85 3.06 3.17
N ARG A 76 17.43 4.26 2.94
CA ARG A 76 18.09 4.58 1.67
C ARG A 76 19.31 3.71 1.42
N ARG A 77 20.16 3.52 2.44
CA ARG A 77 21.41 2.76 2.32
C ARG A 77 21.13 1.29 1.95
N SER A 78 20.15 0.69 2.59
CA SER A 78 19.76 -0.71 2.38
C SER A 78 18.69 -0.89 1.30
N ARG A 79 18.29 0.18 0.62
CA ARG A 79 17.28 0.15 -0.46
C ARG A 79 15.98 -0.55 -0.02
N ILE A 80 15.44 -0.12 1.12
CA ILE A 80 14.20 -0.67 1.70
C ILE A 80 13.08 0.35 1.58
N ALA A 81 11.92 -0.10 1.10
CA ALA A 81 10.69 0.69 1.06
C ALA A 81 9.60 0.06 1.94
N ASP A 82 8.90 0.90 2.69
CA ASP A 82 7.66 0.57 3.39
C ASP A 82 6.47 0.78 2.45
N LEU A 83 5.66 -0.25 2.26
CA LEU A 83 4.38 -0.15 1.56
C LEU A 83 3.25 0.06 2.56
N GLY A 84 2.24 0.82 2.16
CA GLY A 84 1.09 1.03 3.03
C GLY A 84 -0.05 1.79 2.39
N GLY A 85 -1.12 1.94 3.18
CA GLY A 85 -2.28 2.70 2.78
C GLY A 85 -3.07 2.12 1.60
N LEU A 86 -2.93 0.80 1.35
CA LEU A 86 -3.75 0.12 0.36
C LEU A 86 -5.21 0.12 0.80
N ALA A 87 -6.04 0.75 0.02
CA ALA A 87 -7.49 0.75 0.19
C ALA A 87 -8.17 0.66 -1.18
N VAL A 88 -9.16 -0.23 -1.28
CA VAL A 88 -10.01 -0.37 -2.46
C VAL A 88 -11.42 0.02 -2.06
N HIS A 89 -12.03 0.91 -2.86
CA HIS A 89 -13.40 1.34 -2.66
C HIS A 89 -14.35 0.11 -2.63
N PRO A 90 -15.34 0.07 -1.73
CA PRO A 90 -16.22 -1.09 -1.58
C PRO A 90 -16.82 -1.61 -2.89
N ASP A 91 -17.22 -0.74 -3.81
CA ASP A 91 -17.83 -1.09 -5.09
C ASP A 91 -16.91 -1.87 -6.05
N PHE A 92 -15.58 -1.83 -5.80
CA PHE A 92 -14.57 -2.49 -6.63
C PHE A 92 -13.97 -3.73 -5.95
N ARG A 93 -14.40 -4.09 -4.74
CA ARG A 93 -13.91 -5.26 -4.01
C ARG A 93 -14.32 -6.58 -4.67
N GLY A 94 -13.62 -7.66 -4.31
CA GLY A 94 -13.94 -9.02 -4.78
C GLY A 94 -13.48 -9.34 -6.21
N ARG A 95 -12.83 -8.40 -6.90
CA ARG A 95 -12.38 -8.52 -8.29
C ARG A 95 -10.87 -8.62 -8.44
N ARG A 96 -10.13 -8.97 -7.39
CA ARG A 96 -8.65 -9.02 -7.34
C ARG A 96 -7.95 -7.71 -7.71
N VAL A 97 -8.64 -6.59 -7.58
CA VAL A 97 -8.09 -5.25 -7.88
C VAL A 97 -6.84 -4.98 -7.04
N ALA A 98 -6.89 -5.30 -5.75
CA ALA A 98 -5.76 -5.13 -4.84
C ALA A 98 -4.54 -5.99 -5.24
N ASP A 99 -4.77 -7.25 -5.65
CA ASP A 99 -3.71 -8.17 -6.04
C ASP A 99 -2.96 -7.65 -7.29
N GLU A 100 -3.71 -7.18 -8.29
CA GLU A 100 -3.11 -6.64 -9.51
C GLU A 100 -2.39 -5.31 -9.28
N ALA A 101 -3.00 -4.41 -8.50
CA ALA A 101 -2.37 -3.13 -8.13
C ALA A 101 -1.07 -3.36 -7.34
N ALA A 102 -1.06 -4.32 -6.40
CA ALA A 102 0.13 -4.66 -5.62
C ALA A 102 1.28 -5.13 -6.52
N ARG A 103 1.01 -6.03 -7.49
CA ARG A 103 2.03 -6.50 -8.44
C ARG A 103 2.63 -5.36 -9.25
N GLN A 104 1.82 -4.43 -9.73
CA GLN A 104 2.31 -3.28 -10.51
C GLN A 104 3.22 -2.40 -9.65
N LEU A 105 2.83 -2.09 -8.40
CA LEU A 105 3.66 -1.29 -7.51
C LEU A 105 4.96 -2.00 -7.13
N GLN A 106 4.91 -3.29 -6.79
CA GLN A 106 6.09 -4.09 -6.49
C GLN A 106 7.10 -4.06 -7.63
N ARG A 107 6.63 -4.28 -8.87
CA ARG A 107 7.49 -4.24 -10.06
C ARG A 107 8.11 -2.87 -10.28
N HIS A 108 7.32 -1.81 -10.13
CA HIS A 108 7.81 -0.44 -10.23
C HIS A 108 8.91 -0.15 -9.19
N LEU A 109 8.68 -0.49 -7.92
CA LEU A 109 9.64 -0.24 -6.86
C LEU A 109 10.94 -1.06 -7.02
N ILE A 110 10.82 -2.33 -7.38
CA ILE A 110 11.98 -3.23 -7.50
C ILE A 110 12.76 -2.98 -8.79
N PHE A 111 12.10 -2.90 -9.93
CA PHE A 111 12.78 -2.88 -11.23
C PHE A 111 13.05 -1.47 -11.76
N ASP A 112 12.11 -0.53 -11.56
CA ASP A 112 12.30 0.83 -12.06
C ASP A 112 13.07 1.70 -11.05
N LEU A 113 12.71 1.66 -9.76
CA LEU A 113 13.36 2.43 -8.70
C LEU A 113 14.53 1.72 -8.01
N GLY A 114 14.70 0.41 -8.23
CA GLY A 114 15.83 -0.38 -7.77
C GLY A 114 15.85 -0.66 -6.27
N TYR A 115 14.69 -0.73 -5.61
CA TYR A 115 14.63 -1.21 -4.23
C TYR A 115 15.04 -2.68 -4.16
N HIS A 116 15.74 -3.05 -3.08
CA HIS A 116 16.15 -4.42 -2.80
C HIS A 116 15.06 -5.18 -2.04
N ARG A 117 14.37 -4.49 -1.14
CA ARG A 117 13.39 -5.06 -0.23
C ARG A 117 12.16 -4.16 -0.10
N LEU A 118 11.00 -4.78 -0.13
CA LEU A 118 9.73 -4.16 0.24
C LEU A 118 9.24 -4.76 1.54
N GLN A 119 8.65 -3.95 2.40
CA GLN A 119 8.08 -4.43 3.66
C GLN A 119 6.78 -3.71 3.98
N LEU A 120 5.95 -4.33 4.81
CA LEU A 120 4.71 -3.75 5.30
C LEU A 120 4.34 -4.35 6.66
N GLU A 121 3.49 -3.64 7.38
CA GLU A 121 2.96 -4.07 8.67
C GLU A 121 1.44 -3.98 8.65
N ILE A 122 0.78 -5.01 9.17
CA ILE A 122 -0.66 -5.17 9.17
C ILE A 122 -1.12 -5.41 10.61
N TYR A 123 -2.21 -4.76 11.05
CA TYR A 123 -2.80 -5.08 12.35
C TYR A 123 -3.18 -6.56 12.44
N GLY A 124 -2.91 -7.18 13.59
CA GLY A 124 -3.12 -8.60 13.80
C GLY A 124 -4.56 -9.07 13.58
N PHE A 125 -5.55 -8.21 13.83
CA PHE A 125 -6.95 -8.51 13.59
C PHE A 125 -7.38 -8.44 12.11
N ASN A 126 -6.56 -7.86 11.23
CA ASN A 126 -6.89 -7.69 9.81
C ASN A 126 -6.44 -8.91 8.98
N GLU A 127 -7.10 -10.04 9.21
CA GLU A 127 -6.79 -11.32 8.53
C GLU A 127 -6.92 -11.22 7.00
N ARG A 128 -7.86 -10.40 6.52
CA ARG A 128 -8.05 -10.20 5.07
C ARG A 128 -6.83 -9.53 4.42
N ALA A 129 -6.25 -8.53 5.07
CA ALA A 129 -5.04 -7.88 4.56
C ALA A 129 -3.82 -8.80 4.66
N GLN A 130 -3.70 -9.61 5.71
CA GLN A 130 -2.64 -10.61 5.83
C GLN A 130 -2.71 -11.65 4.71
N ALA A 131 -3.88 -12.22 4.46
CA ALA A 131 -4.09 -13.14 3.35
C ALA A 131 -3.81 -12.51 1.98
N HIS A 132 -4.13 -11.21 1.82
CA HIS A 132 -3.76 -10.47 0.61
C HIS A 132 -2.25 -10.32 0.47
N ALA A 133 -1.53 -9.97 1.53
CA ALA A 133 -0.08 -9.83 1.50
C ALA A 133 0.61 -11.15 1.10
N GLU A 134 0.17 -12.28 1.65
CA GLU A 134 0.66 -13.61 1.28
C GLU A 134 0.42 -13.93 -0.21
N ARG A 135 -0.80 -13.67 -0.72
CA ARG A 135 -1.09 -13.85 -2.16
C ARG A 135 -0.28 -12.91 -3.06
N ALA A 136 0.09 -11.75 -2.55
CA ALA A 136 0.96 -10.80 -3.25
C ALA A 136 2.46 -11.13 -3.14
N GLY A 137 2.81 -12.30 -2.59
CA GLY A 137 4.18 -12.81 -2.53
C GLY A 137 4.97 -12.38 -1.28
N PHE A 138 4.36 -11.64 -0.35
CA PHE A 138 5.04 -11.29 0.90
C PHE A 138 5.13 -12.48 1.85
N VAL A 139 6.27 -12.59 2.52
CA VAL A 139 6.54 -13.59 3.56
C VAL A 139 6.33 -12.97 4.93
N LYS A 140 5.59 -13.65 5.80
CA LYS A 140 5.44 -13.25 7.20
C LYS A 140 6.76 -13.43 7.94
N GLU A 141 7.26 -12.37 8.57
CA GLU A 141 8.56 -12.36 9.23
C GLU A 141 8.48 -12.29 10.76
N GLY A 142 7.36 -11.88 11.30
CA GLY A 142 7.19 -11.79 12.74
C GLY A 142 5.97 -11.03 13.19
N VAL A 143 5.88 -10.88 14.52
CA VAL A 143 4.79 -10.17 15.18
C VAL A 143 5.37 -9.23 16.25
N ARG A 144 4.98 -7.97 16.18
CA ARG A 144 5.15 -6.99 17.26
C ARG A 144 3.98 -7.12 18.20
N ARG A 145 4.18 -7.80 19.32
CA ARG A 145 3.09 -8.06 20.26
C ARG A 145 2.61 -6.78 20.91
N ARG A 146 1.30 -6.51 20.86
CA ARG A 146 0.62 -5.39 21.55
C ARG A 146 1.31 -4.04 21.29
N ALA A 147 1.70 -3.81 20.04
CA ALA A 147 2.50 -2.65 19.66
C ALA A 147 1.68 -1.37 19.43
N TYR A 148 0.37 -1.51 19.20
CA TYR A 148 -0.50 -0.39 18.81
C TYR A 148 -1.70 -0.28 19.70
N ASP A 149 -1.97 0.94 20.18
CA ASP A 149 -3.23 1.30 20.84
C ASP A 149 -4.31 1.58 19.79
N ARG A 150 -5.40 0.84 19.89
CA ARG A 150 -6.61 1.02 19.08
C ARG A 150 -7.80 1.24 20.01
N SER A 151 -8.08 2.52 20.30
CA SER A 151 -9.20 2.92 21.16
C SER A 151 -9.16 2.27 22.57
N GLY A 152 -7.97 2.21 23.15
CA GLY A 152 -7.73 1.62 24.47
C GLY A 152 -7.48 0.10 24.46
N GLU A 153 -7.48 -0.54 23.31
CA GLU A 153 -7.12 -1.94 23.14
C GLU A 153 -5.76 -2.06 22.44
N TRP A 154 -4.84 -2.81 23.06
CA TRP A 154 -3.52 -3.06 22.50
C TRP A 154 -3.56 -4.21 21.50
N VAL A 155 -3.20 -3.91 20.25
CA VAL A 155 -3.22 -4.88 19.16
C VAL A 155 -1.82 -5.16 18.63
N ASP A 156 -1.65 -6.35 18.04
CA ASP A 156 -0.40 -6.77 17.41
C ASP A 156 -0.21 -6.11 16.04
N GLY A 157 1.07 -5.94 15.66
CA GLY A 157 1.47 -5.66 14.28
C GLY A 157 2.15 -6.88 13.67
N VAL A 158 1.68 -7.33 12.51
CA VAL A 158 2.26 -8.46 11.78
C VAL A 158 3.16 -7.95 10.67
N LEU A 159 4.42 -8.38 10.69
CA LEU A 159 5.47 -7.93 9.77
C LEU A 159 5.56 -8.84 8.55
N PHE A 160 5.62 -8.24 7.37
CA PHE A 160 5.80 -8.93 6.10
C PHE A 160 6.93 -8.31 5.30
N GLY A 161 7.67 -9.14 4.58
CA GLY A 161 8.76 -8.73 3.69
C GLY A 161 8.69 -9.42 2.33
N LEU A 162 9.19 -8.74 1.29
CA LEU A 162 9.34 -9.27 -0.05
C LEU A 162 10.69 -8.78 -0.59
N LEU A 163 11.47 -9.70 -1.16
CA LEU A 163 12.78 -9.42 -1.71
C LEU A 163 12.75 -9.34 -3.24
N ARG A 164 13.73 -8.67 -3.83
CA ARG A 164 13.91 -8.65 -5.29
C ARG A 164 13.94 -10.06 -5.89
N GLU A 165 14.70 -10.96 -5.27
CA GLU A 165 14.85 -12.35 -5.71
C GLU A 165 13.55 -13.14 -5.72
N ASP A 166 12.59 -12.81 -4.85
CA ASP A 166 11.26 -13.45 -4.84
C ASP A 166 10.49 -13.14 -6.13
N LEU A 167 10.53 -11.87 -6.59
CA LEU A 167 9.90 -11.45 -7.84
C LEU A 167 10.64 -11.95 -9.09
N GLU A 168 11.97 -12.06 -9.03
CA GLU A 168 12.78 -12.61 -10.13
C GLU A 168 12.50 -14.10 -10.32
N ALA A 169 12.32 -14.85 -9.23
CA ALA A 169 11.96 -16.28 -9.27
C ALA A 169 10.56 -16.49 -9.88
N GLU A 170 9.58 -15.65 -9.56
CA GLU A 170 8.24 -15.73 -10.18
C GLU A 170 8.27 -15.44 -11.69
N ALA A 171 9.11 -14.50 -12.13
CA ALA A 171 9.24 -14.14 -13.53
C ALA A 171 9.98 -15.20 -14.37
N GLY A 172 10.77 -16.07 -13.74
CA GLY A 172 11.56 -17.13 -14.39
C GLY A 172 10.89 -18.51 -14.43
N THR A 173 9.68 -18.65 -13.89
CA THR A 173 8.94 -19.93 -13.94
C THR A 173 8.08 -19.98 -15.22
N PRO A 174 8.35 -20.94 -16.16
CA PRO A 174 7.62 -21.04 -17.43
C PRO A 174 6.16 -21.49 -17.25
#